data_28406089d3b6d6ab0bbabdfa745228bf
#
_entry.id   28406089d3b6d6ab0bbabdfa745228bf
#
_cell.length_a   1.000
_cell.length_b   1.000
_cell.length_c   1.000
_cell.angle_alpha   90.00
_cell.angle_beta   90.00
_cell.angle_gamma   90.00
#
_symmetry.space_group_name_H-M   'P 1'
#
loop_
_entity.id
_entity.type
_entity.pdbx_description
1 polymer ?
#
loop_
_entity_poly.entity_id
_entity_poly.type
_entity_poly.pdbx_seq_one_letter_code
_entity_poly.pdbx_strand_id
1 'polypeptide(L)'
;MFKQIFEIFKSDSLYEQALVECHEMLDIDLTMFKASIHSLRKADSADIDIDIFAMDKKINEFERDVRRKVMTHLAVGGKEDIGSGLVLVSVVIDIERIGDYTKNIYDLAVNHPEKLDGGVVEENLADVEKISFDLFEESIDAFKNQDIKKARNLMGLYKENISSQCDAITNDIISGKVKNIEVGKATTVALYARFLKR
;
A
#
# COMPACT_ATOMS: atom_id res chain seq x y z
N MET A 1 -26.78 -16.58 32.28
CA MET A 1 -25.30 -16.53 32.30
C MET A 1 -24.70 -16.87 30.94
N PHE A 2 -24.87 -18.02 30.29
CA PHE A 2 -24.32 -18.32 28.98
C PHE A 2 -24.88 -17.38 27.84
N LYS A 3 -26.19 -17.04 27.88
CA LYS A 3 -26.76 -16.07 26.92
C LYS A 3 -26.17 -14.67 27.02
N GLN A 4 -25.85 -14.21 28.24
CA GLN A 4 -25.23 -12.89 28.45
C GLN A 4 -23.76 -12.87 28.03
N ILE A 5 -23.04 -13.99 28.17
CA ILE A 5 -21.69 -14.16 27.63
C ILE A 5 -21.74 -14.14 26.10
N PHE A 6 -22.71 -14.82 25.48
CA PHE A 6 -22.91 -14.78 24.03
C PHE A 6 -23.33 -13.40 23.49
N GLU A 7 -24.07 -12.59 24.27
CA GLU A 7 -24.44 -11.22 23.87
C GLU A 7 -23.26 -10.24 24.00
N ILE A 8 -22.35 -10.48 24.94
CA ILE A 8 -21.08 -9.71 25.03
C ILE A 8 -20.17 -10.02 23.85
N PHE A 9 -20.17 -11.25 23.35
CA PHE A 9 -19.47 -11.62 22.10
C PHE A 9 -20.21 -11.19 20.82
N LYS A 10 -21.45 -10.70 20.90
CA LYS A 10 -22.21 -10.16 19.78
C LYS A 10 -22.01 -8.68 19.53
N SER A 11 -21.45 -7.92 20.50
CA SER A 11 -21.30 -6.47 20.36
C SER A 11 -20.14 -6.04 19.47
N ASP A 12 -19.11 -6.90 19.29
CA ASP A 12 -18.07 -6.72 18.30
C ASP A 12 -17.79 -8.06 17.64
N SER A 13 -18.41 -8.32 16.51
CA SER A 13 -18.13 -9.55 15.78
C SER A 13 -16.65 -9.65 15.44
N LEU A 14 -16.08 -10.86 15.43
CA LEU A 14 -14.69 -11.06 15.00
C LEU A 14 -14.43 -10.48 13.60
N TYR A 15 -15.49 -10.42 12.79
CA TYR A 15 -15.44 -9.81 11.47
C TYR A 15 -15.27 -8.28 11.53
N GLU A 16 -16.00 -7.59 12.42
CA GLU A 16 -15.85 -6.15 12.63
C GLU A 16 -14.47 -5.79 13.20
N GLN A 17 -13.97 -6.59 14.16
CA GLN A 17 -12.60 -6.43 14.66
C GLN A 17 -11.57 -6.59 13.54
N ALA A 18 -11.74 -7.58 12.65
CA ALA A 18 -10.88 -7.77 11.50
C ALA A 18 -10.90 -6.57 10.53
N LEU A 19 -12.07 -5.94 10.30
CA LEU A 19 -12.17 -4.72 9.50
C LEU A 19 -11.46 -3.53 10.15
N VAL A 20 -11.58 -3.37 11.46
CA VAL A 20 -10.86 -2.30 12.18
C VAL A 20 -9.34 -2.48 12.03
N GLU A 21 -8.84 -3.68 12.16
CA GLU A 21 -7.42 -3.97 11.95
C GLU A 21 -6.96 -3.67 10.52
N CYS A 22 -7.77 -3.97 9.50
CA CYS A 22 -7.48 -3.57 8.12
C CYS A 22 -7.39 -2.04 7.97
N HIS A 23 -8.25 -1.28 8.67
CA HIS A 23 -8.17 0.18 8.69
C HIS A 23 -6.86 0.67 9.35
N GLU A 24 -6.46 0.05 10.45
CA GLU A 24 -5.19 0.38 11.13
C GLU A 24 -3.97 0.04 10.25
N MET A 25 -3.99 -1.09 9.55
CA MET A 25 -2.95 -1.46 8.59
C MET A 25 -2.79 -0.40 7.50
N LEU A 26 -3.89 0.05 6.89
CA LEU A 26 -3.87 1.09 5.86
C LEU A 26 -3.32 2.43 6.37
N ASP A 27 -3.61 2.81 7.62
CA ASP A 27 -3.05 4.02 8.22
C ASP A 27 -1.54 3.91 8.45
N ILE A 28 -1.08 2.71 8.83
CA ILE A 28 0.35 2.40 8.96
C ILE A 28 1.02 2.47 7.59
N ASP A 29 0.45 1.83 6.58
CA ASP A 29 0.95 1.86 5.20
C ASP A 29 1.09 3.27 4.66
N LEU A 30 0.07 4.12 4.87
CA LEU A 30 0.12 5.51 4.43
C LEU A 30 1.24 6.30 5.13
N THR A 31 1.44 6.04 6.42
CA THR A 31 2.52 6.67 7.21
C THR A 31 3.89 6.24 6.68
N MET A 32 4.07 4.93 6.45
CA MET A 32 5.29 4.37 5.87
C MET A 32 5.53 4.93 4.46
N PHE A 33 4.48 5.02 3.64
CA PHE A 33 4.58 5.52 2.26
C PHE A 33 5.04 6.97 2.22
N LYS A 34 4.45 7.85 3.05
CA LYS A 34 4.87 9.25 3.21
C LYS A 34 6.36 9.37 3.58
N ALA A 35 6.78 8.61 4.57
CA ALA A 35 8.16 8.65 5.05
C ALA A 35 9.15 8.11 4.01
N SER A 36 8.81 7.02 3.33
CA SER A 36 9.66 6.40 2.30
C SER A 36 9.85 7.31 1.09
N ILE A 37 8.77 7.94 0.60
CA ILE A 37 8.88 8.94 -0.48
C ILE A 37 9.72 10.13 -0.02
N HIS A 38 9.47 10.65 1.17
CA HIS A 38 10.25 11.79 1.68
C HIS A 38 11.73 11.45 1.75
N SER A 39 12.08 10.28 2.27
CA SER A 39 13.46 9.79 2.35
C SER A 39 14.11 9.68 0.97
N LEU A 40 13.44 9.06 -0.01
CA LEU A 40 13.99 8.84 -1.34
C LEU A 40 14.10 10.13 -2.18
N ARG A 41 13.12 11.03 -2.06
CA ARG A 41 12.94 12.12 -3.00
C ARG A 41 13.31 13.51 -2.48
N LYS A 42 13.31 13.70 -1.15
CA LYS A 42 13.43 15.05 -0.56
C LYS A 42 14.54 15.18 0.47
N ALA A 43 14.86 14.11 1.17
CA ALA A 43 15.89 14.11 2.20
C ALA A 43 17.30 13.98 1.59
N ASP A 44 18.30 14.58 2.24
CA ASP A 44 19.71 14.43 1.87
C ASP A 44 20.34 13.18 2.47
N SER A 45 19.63 12.48 3.37
CA SER A 45 20.00 11.19 3.95
C SER A 45 18.76 10.28 4.00
N ALA A 46 18.99 8.97 4.11
CA ALA A 46 17.92 8.00 4.27
C ALA A 46 17.28 8.00 5.67
N ASP A 47 17.70 8.91 6.56
CA ASP A 47 17.17 9.00 7.91
C ASP A 47 15.69 9.41 7.91
N ILE A 48 14.89 8.70 8.69
CA ILE A 48 13.47 8.97 8.90
C ILE A 48 13.14 8.82 10.39
N ASP A 49 12.12 9.56 10.84
CA ASP A 49 11.72 9.59 12.26
C ASP A 49 10.90 8.36 12.70
N ILE A 50 10.69 7.39 11.81
CA ILE A 50 9.89 6.19 12.08
C ILE A 50 10.71 4.93 11.79
N ASP A 51 10.40 3.85 12.50
CA ASP A 51 10.98 2.52 12.22
C ASP A 51 10.10 1.75 11.22
N ILE A 52 10.42 1.86 9.94
CA ILE A 52 9.73 1.19 8.83
C ILE A 52 9.68 -0.33 9.05
N PHE A 53 10.75 -0.94 9.53
CA PHE A 53 10.81 -2.40 9.71
C PHE A 53 9.94 -2.87 10.89
N ALA A 54 9.88 -2.08 11.97
CA ALA A 54 8.97 -2.36 13.07
C ALA A 54 7.49 -2.18 12.66
N MET A 55 7.20 -1.18 11.82
CA MET A 55 5.86 -0.95 11.27
C MET A 55 5.44 -2.07 10.31
N ASP A 56 6.31 -2.50 9.41
CA ASP A 56 6.09 -3.64 8.52
C ASP A 56 5.82 -4.93 9.32
N LYS A 57 6.60 -5.18 10.37
CA LYS A 57 6.35 -6.32 11.27
C LYS A 57 4.95 -6.26 11.90
N LYS A 58 4.49 -5.07 12.29
CA LYS A 58 3.15 -4.87 12.85
C LYS A 58 2.06 -5.16 11.82
N ILE A 59 2.23 -4.73 10.57
CA ILE A 59 1.33 -5.03 9.45
C ILE A 59 1.23 -6.56 9.27
N ASN A 60 2.35 -7.26 9.26
CA ASN A 60 2.40 -8.72 9.16
C ASN A 60 1.72 -9.44 10.34
N GLU A 61 1.75 -8.86 11.54
CA GLU A 61 1.04 -9.37 12.71
C GLU A 61 -0.48 -9.19 12.54
N PHE A 62 -0.93 -8.04 12.11
CA PHE A 62 -2.33 -7.77 11.80
C PHE A 62 -2.88 -8.65 10.67
N GLU A 63 -2.12 -8.83 9.58
CA GLU A 63 -2.52 -9.71 8.47
C GLU A 63 -2.88 -11.12 8.98
N ARG A 64 -2.02 -11.71 9.81
CA ARG A 64 -2.27 -13.03 10.42
C ARG A 64 -3.45 -13.02 11.36
N ASP A 65 -3.64 -11.94 12.13
CA ASP A 65 -4.73 -11.83 13.09
C ASP A 65 -6.09 -11.65 12.42
N VAL A 66 -6.17 -10.80 11.41
CA VAL A 66 -7.35 -10.62 10.55
C VAL A 66 -7.79 -11.96 9.95
N ARG A 67 -6.87 -12.68 9.32
CA ARG A 67 -7.17 -13.99 8.72
C ARG A 67 -7.68 -14.99 9.77
N ARG A 68 -7.06 -15.03 10.93
CA ARG A 68 -7.49 -15.91 12.04
C ARG A 68 -8.88 -15.55 12.53
N LYS A 69 -9.18 -14.25 12.73
CA LYS A 69 -10.49 -13.76 13.17
C LYS A 69 -11.59 -14.10 12.17
N VAL A 70 -11.35 -13.82 10.88
CA VAL A 70 -12.32 -14.17 9.82
C VAL A 70 -12.57 -15.67 9.77
N MET A 71 -11.52 -16.50 9.78
CA MET A 71 -11.67 -17.97 9.75
C MET A 71 -12.43 -18.48 10.98
N THR A 72 -12.17 -17.94 12.16
CA THR A 72 -12.87 -18.30 13.38
C THR A 72 -14.35 -17.89 13.31
N HIS A 73 -14.64 -16.68 12.84
CA HIS A 73 -16.01 -16.20 12.64
C HIS A 73 -16.80 -17.13 11.71
N LEU A 74 -16.24 -17.49 10.56
CA LEU A 74 -16.87 -18.39 9.60
C LEU A 74 -17.07 -19.82 10.16
N ALA A 75 -16.15 -20.31 10.97
CA ALA A 75 -16.23 -21.64 11.56
C ALA A 75 -17.32 -21.76 12.65
N VAL A 76 -17.56 -20.68 13.40
CA VAL A 76 -18.52 -20.70 14.53
C VAL A 76 -19.97 -20.50 14.08
N GLY A 77 -20.24 -19.96 12.93
CA GLY A 77 -21.63 -19.79 12.46
C GLY A 77 -21.87 -18.75 11.40
N GLY A 78 -20.83 -18.08 10.95
CA GLY A 78 -20.92 -17.02 9.95
C GLY A 78 -21.13 -17.52 8.51
N LYS A 79 -22.01 -18.52 8.27
CA LYS A 79 -22.23 -19.08 6.92
C LYS A 79 -22.78 -18.02 5.93
N GLU A 80 -23.52 -17.06 6.44
CA GLU A 80 -24.05 -15.95 5.64
C GLU A 80 -22.94 -15.01 5.20
N ASP A 81 -21.83 -14.97 5.92
CA ASP A 81 -20.68 -14.08 5.71
C ASP A 81 -19.54 -14.73 4.91
N ILE A 82 -19.72 -15.96 4.40
CA ILE A 82 -18.64 -16.68 3.69
C ILE A 82 -18.09 -15.82 2.53
N GLY A 83 -18.96 -15.20 1.74
CA GLY A 83 -18.54 -14.37 0.60
C GLY A 83 -17.70 -13.17 1.03
N SER A 84 -18.21 -12.40 1.99
CA SER A 84 -17.51 -11.22 2.51
C SER A 84 -16.23 -11.58 3.27
N GLY A 85 -16.25 -12.67 4.03
CA GLY A 85 -15.07 -13.17 4.75
C GLY A 85 -13.93 -13.58 3.81
N LEU A 86 -14.23 -14.31 2.73
CA LEU A 86 -13.23 -14.67 1.71
C LEU A 86 -12.66 -13.44 1.00
N VAL A 87 -13.50 -12.44 0.71
CA VAL A 87 -13.03 -11.17 0.15
C VAL A 87 -12.10 -10.46 1.13
N LEU A 88 -12.46 -10.38 2.41
CA LEU A 88 -11.62 -9.71 3.41
C LEU A 88 -10.27 -10.40 3.60
N VAL A 89 -10.23 -11.74 3.60
CA VAL A 89 -8.97 -12.52 3.63
C VAL A 89 -8.10 -12.23 2.41
N SER A 90 -8.68 -11.98 1.24
CA SER A 90 -7.93 -11.60 0.04
C SER A 90 -7.42 -10.18 0.12
N VAL A 91 -8.27 -9.25 0.56
CA VAL A 91 -7.94 -7.82 0.68
C VAL A 91 -6.84 -7.57 1.69
N VAL A 92 -6.84 -8.26 2.84
CA VAL A 92 -5.79 -8.07 3.86
C VAL A 92 -4.39 -8.45 3.35
N ILE A 93 -4.30 -9.44 2.47
CA ILE A 93 -3.03 -9.80 1.81
C ILE A 93 -2.57 -8.67 0.87
N ASP A 94 -3.49 -8.03 0.17
CA ASP A 94 -3.14 -6.90 -0.70
C ASP A 94 -2.74 -5.66 0.10
N ILE A 95 -3.34 -5.44 1.28
CA ILE A 95 -2.93 -4.37 2.22
C ILE A 95 -1.50 -4.64 2.72
N GLU A 96 -1.19 -5.86 3.15
CA GLU A 96 0.18 -6.23 3.58
C GLU A 96 1.20 -5.99 2.46
N ARG A 97 0.87 -6.30 1.20
CA ARG A 97 1.76 -6.03 0.07
C ARG A 97 2.03 -4.54 -0.16
N ILE A 98 1.10 -3.65 0.17
CA ILE A 98 1.36 -2.21 0.11
C ILE A 98 2.49 -1.86 1.08
N GLY A 99 2.48 -2.40 2.30
CA GLY A 99 3.57 -2.26 3.27
C GLY A 99 4.91 -2.76 2.72
N ASP A 100 4.92 -3.93 2.10
CA ASP A 100 6.11 -4.49 1.45
C ASP A 100 6.67 -3.57 0.34
N TYR A 101 5.82 -3.05 -0.54
CA TYR A 101 6.28 -2.12 -1.58
C TYR A 101 6.77 -0.80 -1.01
N THR A 102 6.14 -0.32 0.05
CA THR A 102 6.56 0.90 0.75
C THR A 102 7.94 0.72 1.39
N LYS A 103 8.17 -0.40 2.04
CA LYS A 103 9.48 -0.79 2.57
C LYS A 103 10.54 -0.86 1.46
N ASN A 104 10.18 -1.43 0.29
CA ASN A 104 11.08 -1.48 -0.86
C ASN A 104 11.43 -0.07 -1.39
N ILE A 105 10.52 0.90 -1.32
CA ILE A 105 10.83 2.31 -1.64
C ILE A 105 11.85 2.87 -0.64
N TYR A 106 11.71 2.57 0.64
CA TYR A 106 12.69 2.96 1.65
C TYR A 106 14.05 2.29 1.43
N ASP A 107 14.07 1.00 1.05
CA ASP A 107 15.31 0.30 0.70
C ASP A 107 16.03 0.97 -0.49
N LEU A 108 15.29 1.53 -1.45
CA LEU A 108 15.91 2.35 -2.50
C LEU A 108 16.57 3.61 -1.91
N ALA A 109 15.92 4.29 -0.97
CA ALA A 109 16.49 5.47 -0.33
C ALA A 109 17.78 5.15 0.44
N VAL A 110 17.83 4.03 1.15
CA VAL A 110 19.01 3.58 1.91
C VAL A 110 20.18 3.27 0.98
N ASN A 111 19.92 2.75 -0.22
CA ASN A 111 20.96 2.30 -1.15
C ASN A 111 21.29 3.34 -2.24
N HIS A 112 20.49 4.39 -2.41
CA HIS A 112 20.77 5.45 -3.37
C HIS A 112 21.63 6.53 -2.71
N PRO A 113 22.75 6.95 -3.33
CA PRO A 113 23.75 7.81 -2.66
C PRO A 113 23.26 9.23 -2.36
N GLU A 114 22.27 9.70 -3.08
CA GLU A 114 21.68 11.04 -2.98
C GLU A 114 20.16 10.96 -3.13
N LYS A 115 19.46 12.05 -2.89
CA LYS A 115 18.03 12.12 -3.21
C LYS A 115 17.79 11.81 -4.70
N LEU A 116 16.80 10.98 -4.95
CA LEU A 116 16.47 10.57 -6.30
C LEU A 116 15.87 11.72 -7.11
N ASP A 117 16.56 12.06 -8.19
CA ASP A 117 16.10 12.95 -9.25
C ASP A 117 15.98 12.12 -10.54
N GLY A 118 14.81 12.08 -11.14
CA GLY A 118 14.53 11.32 -12.36
C GLY A 118 15.24 11.82 -13.63
N GLY A 119 15.93 12.96 -13.56
CA GLY A 119 16.60 13.56 -14.71
C GLY A 119 15.60 13.87 -15.83
N VAL A 120 15.83 13.33 -17.02
CA VAL A 120 14.95 13.57 -18.19
C VAL A 120 13.52 13.03 -18.05
N VAL A 121 13.27 12.15 -17.11
CA VAL A 121 11.93 11.61 -16.80
C VAL A 121 11.34 12.19 -15.51
N GLU A 122 11.99 13.19 -14.93
CA GLU A 122 11.60 13.75 -13.62
C GLU A 122 10.16 14.26 -13.60
N GLU A 123 9.74 14.98 -14.61
CA GLU A 123 8.37 15.52 -14.69
C GLU A 123 7.34 14.39 -14.62
N ASN A 124 7.49 13.38 -15.47
CA ASN A 124 6.60 12.22 -15.49
C ASN A 124 6.65 11.41 -14.17
N LEU A 125 7.83 11.29 -13.56
CA LEU A 125 8.01 10.57 -12.31
C LEU A 125 7.33 11.30 -11.15
N ALA A 126 7.49 12.63 -11.08
CA ALA A 126 6.84 13.47 -10.06
C ALA A 126 5.32 13.47 -10.19
N ASP A 127 4.80 13.51 -11.42
CA ASP A 127 3.36 13.42 -11.69
C ASP A 127 2.79 12.09 -11.23
N VAL A 128 3.42 10.97 -11.59
CA VAL A 128 3.00 9.63 -11.16
C VAL A 128 3.08 9.48 -9.65
N GLU A 129 4.15 9.98 -9.02
CA GLU A 129 4.30 9.97 -7.55
C GLU A 129 3.15 10.68 -6.86
N LYS A 130 2.83 11.91 -7.32
CA LYS A 130 1.72 12.69 -6.78
C LYS A 130 0.38 11.98 -6.95
N ILE A 131 0.09 11.51 -8.17
CA ILE A 131 -1.17 10.83 -8.47
C ILE A 131 -1.29 9.55 -7.65
N SER A 132 -0.21 8.78 -7.50
CA SER A 132 -0.19 7.55 -6.69
C SER A 132 -0.51 7.85 -5.22
N PHE A 133 0.07 8.94 -4.69
CA PHE A 133 -0.21 9.38 -3.34
C PHE A 133 -1.67 9.78 -3.14
N ASP A 134 -2.20 10.66 -4.01
CA ASP A 134 -3.57 11.13 -3.94
C ASP A 134 -4.57 9.95 -4.07
N LEU A 135 -4.32 9.02 -5.01
CA LEU A 135 -5.17 7.84 -5.19
C LEU A 135 -5.09 6.88 -4.01
N PHE A 136 -3.95 6.78 -3.35
CA PHE A 136 -3.84 5.93 -2.16
C PHE A 136 -4.65 6.49 -1.00
N GLU A 137 -4.53 7.78 -0.68
CA GLU A 137 -5.36 8.43 0.36
C GLU A 137 -6.87 8.28 0.06
N GLU A 138 -7.28 8.53 -1.19
CA GLU A 138 -8.67 8.41 -1.63
C GLU A 138 -9.17 6.95 -1.59
N SER A 139 -8.30 5.96 -1.85
CA SER A 139 -8.63 4.55 -1.76
C SER A 139 -8.86 4.11 -0.31
N ILE A 140 -8.03 4.59 0.62
CA ILE A 140 -8.22 4.37 2.06
C ILE A 140 -9.57 4.94 2.50
N ASP A 141 -9.89 6.17 2.10
CA ASP A 141 -11.16 6.80 2.43
C ASP A 141 -12.35 6.03 1.84
N ALA A 142 -12.26 5.62 0.57
CA ALA A 142 -13.30 4.82 -0.08
C ALA A 142 -13.51 3.46 0.62
N PHE A 143 -12.43 2.81 1.06
CA PHE A 143 -12.51 1.53 1.78
C PHE A 143 -13.14 1.71 3.17
N LYS A 144 -12.67 2.68 3.96
CA LYS A 144 -13.18 2.96 5.30
C LYS A 144 -14.66 3.35 5.30
N ASN A 145 -15.09 4.12 4.30
CA ASN A 145 -16.47 4.58 4.15
C ASN A 145 -17.35 3.65 3.30
N GLN A 146 -16.79 2.53 2.81
CA GLN A 146 -17.49 1.57 1.94
C GLN A 146 -18.10 2.23 0.69
N ASP A 147 -17.44 3.27 0.14
CA ASP A 147 -17.91 4.01 -1.02
C ASP A 147 -17.54 3.29 -2.34
N ILE A 148 -18.47 2.45 -2.79
CA ILE A 148 -18.31 1.66 -4.01
C ILE A 148 -18.19 2.55 -5.26
N LYS A 149 -18.86 3.72 -5.30
CA LYS A 149 -18.80 4.61 -6.47
C LYS A 149 -17.41 5.25 -6.56
N LYS A 150 -16.92 5.75 -5.44
CA LYS A 150 -15.56 6.30 -5.33
C LYS A 150 -14.52 5.25 -5.71
N ALA A 151 -14.60 4.04 -5.15
CA ALA A 151 -13.68 2.95 -5.45
C ALA A 151 -13.62 2.62 -6.96
N ARG A 152 -14.78 2.53 -7.64
CA ARG A 152 -14.82 2.29 -9.09
C ARG A 152 -14.19 3.40 -9.91
N ASN A 153 -14.40 4.65 -9.52
CA ASN A 153 -13.77 5.81 -10.18
C ASN A 153 -12.24 5.75 -10.03
N LEU A 154 -11.74 5.47 -8.82
CA LEU A 154 -10.31 5.36 -8.54
C LEU A 154 -9.64 4.24 -9.35
N MET A 155 -10.31 3.11 -9.56
CA MET A 155 -9.83 2.02 -10.43
C MET A 155 -9.66 2.47 -11.91
N GLY A 156 -10.53 3.34 -12.40
CA GLY A 156 -10.40 3.95 -13.72
C GLY A 156 -9.18 4.87 -13.80
N LEU A 157 -9.06 5.79 -12.86
CA LEU A 157 -7.95 6.73 -12.76
C LEU A 157 -6.60 6.02 -12.63
N TYR A 158 -6.51 4.94 -11.87
CA TYR A 158 -5.30 4.13 -11.76
C TYR A 158 -4.83 3.60 -13.13
N LYS A 159 -5.73 3.03 -13.93
CA LYS A 159 -5.38 2.48 -15.24
C LYS A 159 -4.88 3.54 -16.21
N GLU A 160 -5.55 4.68 -16.22
CA GLU A 160 -5.27 5.76 -17.16
C GLU A 160 -4.00 6.53 -16.78
N ASN A 161 -3.80 6.81 -15.51
CA ASN A 161 -2.74 7.74 -15.07
C ASN A 161 -1.53 7.02 -14.47
N ILE A 162 -1.69 6.00 -13.64
CA ILE A 162 -0.53 5.37 -12.97
C ILE A 162 0.04 4.24 -13.81
N SER A 163 -0.80 3.24 -14.15
CA SER A 163 -0.31 2.02 -14.77
C SER A 163 0.40 2.29 -16.09
N SER A 164 -0.19 3.10 -16.97
CA SER A 164 0.37 3.43 -18.28
C SER A 164 1.65 4.26 -18.18
N GLN A 165 1.68 5.26 -17.31
CA GLN A 165 2.84 6.14 -17.14
C GLN A 165 4.02 5.42 -16.50
N CYS A 166 3.80 4.62 -15.45
CA CYS A 166 4.85 3.81 -14.86
C CYS A 166 5.46 2.83 -15.86
N ASP A 167 4.62 2.19 -16.69
CA ASP A 167 5.11 1.31 -17.75
C ASP A 167 5.89 2.07 -18.82
N ALA A 168 5.46 3.27 -19.20
CA ALA A 168 6.19 4.12 -20.13
C ALA A 168 7.59 4.48 -19.60
N ILE A 169 7.68 5.00 -18.37
CA ILE A 169 8.97 5.32 -17.73
C ILE A 169 9.89 4.09 -17.72
N THR A 170 9.38 2.96 -17.22
CA THR A 170 10.17 1.73 -17.11
C THR A 170 10.64 1.22 -18.49
N ASN A 171 9.75 1.18 -19.47
CA ASN A 171 10.05 0.70 -20.82
C ASN A 171 11.02 1.62 -21.58
N ASP A 172 10.93 2.93 -21.39
CA ASP A 172 11.83 3.89 -22.03
C ASP A 172 13.25 3.80 -21.46
N ILE A 173 13.39 3.48 -20.16
CA ILE A 173 14.68 3.16 -19.57
C ILE A 173 15.23 1.84 -20.11
N ILE A 174 14.44 0.76 -20.07
CA ILE A 174 14.86 -0.59 -20.52
C ILE A 174 15.25 -0.58 -22.01
N SER A 175 14.51 0.14 -22.85
CA SER A 175 14.77 0.21 -24.31
C SER A 175 15.92 1.14 -24.68
N GLY A 176 16.52 1.85 -23.69
CA GLY A 176 17.59 2.80 -23.93
C GLY A 176 17.14 4.09 -24.66
N LYS A 177 15.86 4.40 -24.66
CA LYS A 177 15.35 5.67 -25.17
C LYS A 177 15.77 6.84 -24.26
N VAL A 178 15.83 6.60 -22.95
CA VAL A 178 16.34 7.56 -21.96
C VAL A 178 17.87 7.53 -22.06
N LYS A 179 18.43 8.60 -22.63
CA LYS A 179 19.88 8.75 -22.81
C LYS A 179 20.46 9.64 -21.72
N ASN A 180 21.76 9.48 -21.47
CA ASN A 180 22.52 10.30 -20.51
C ASN A 180 21.99 10.23 -19.06
N ILE A 181 21.44 9.11 -18.67
CA ILE A 181 21.10 8.78 -17.29
C ILE A 181 22.15 7.83 -16.72
N GLU A 182 22.63 8.10 -15.53
CA GLU A 182 23.55 7.19 -14.84
C GLU A 182 22.87 5.85 -14.53
N VAL A 183 23.63 4.75 -14.59
CA VAL A 183 23.10 3.38 -14.43
C VAL A 183 22.39 3.20 -13.09
N GLY A 184 22.99 3.68 -11.98
CA GLY A 184 22.38 3.60 -10.65
C GLY A 184 21.07 4.36 -10.60
N LYS A 185 21.04 5.60 -11.10
CA LYS A 185 19.84 6.43 -11.18
C LYS A 185 18.77 5.78 -12.07
N ALA A 186 19.11 5.28 -13.25
CA ALA A 186 18.18 4.59 -14.15
C ALA A 186 17.51 3.38 -13.48
N THR A 187 18.31 2.58 -12.77
CA THR A 187 17.83 1.41 -12.03
C THR A 187 16.86 1.82 -10.93
N THR A 188 17.23 2.81 -10.11
CA THR A 188 16.40 3.30 -9.01
C THR A 188 15.08 3.89 -9.52
N VAL A 189 15.10 4.70 -10.58
CA VAL A 189 13.88 5.27 -11.21
C VAL A 189 12.98 4.16 -11.73
N ALA A 190 13.51 3.17 -12.42
CA ALA A 190 12.73 2.06 -12.96
C ALA A 190 12.07 1.22 -11.86
N LEU A 191 12.81 0.92 -10.79
CA LEU A 191 12.28 0.19 -9.62
C LEU A 191 11.24 1.02 -8.88
N TYR A 192 11.50 2.29 -8.67
CA TYR A 192 10.56 3.20 -8.01
C TYR A 192 9.23 3.31 -8.77
N ALA A 193 9.28 3.54 -10.10
CA ALA A 193 8.09 3.53 -10.94
C ALA A 193 7.33 2.19 -10.87
N ARG A 194 8.04 1.06 -10.76
CA ARG A 194 7.42 -0.27 -10.57
C ARG A 194 6.75 -0.42 -9.22
N PHE A 195 7.31 0.13 -8.15
CA PHE A 195 6.71 0.09 -6.82
C PHE A 195 5.50 1.02 -6.73
N LEU A 196 5.55 2.23 -7.29
CA LEU A 196 4.39 3.13 -7.38
C LEU A 196 3.22 2.52 -8.15
N LYS A 197 3.50 1.70 -9.15
CA LYS A 197 2.47 0.98 -9.90
C LYS A 197 1.80 -0.13 -9.10
N ARG A 198 2.41 -0.66 -8.05
CA ARG A 198 1.93 -1.83 -7.29
C ARG A 198 1.05 -1.48 -6.13
#